data_0b5e7ca7af35457743c8721ff92a9060
#
_entry.id   0b5e7ca7af35457743c8721ff92a9060
#
_cell.length_a   1.000
_cell.length_b   1.000
_cell.length_c   1.000
_cell.angle_alpha   90.00
_cell.angle_beta   90.00
_cell.angle_gamma   90.00
#
_symmetry.space_group_name_H-M   'P 1'
#
loop_
_entity.id
_entity.type
_entity.pdbx_description
1 polymer ?
#
loop_
_entity_poly.entity_id
_entity_poly.type
_entity_poly.pdbx_seq_one_letter_code
_entity_poly.pdbx_strand_id
1 'polypeptide(L)'
;DYVTTSNEEEGIQHLLNKYVLHPEGATEHPEVDFINAMQKDTLMETLGMKCTVLEEGYVECTMPVDRRTCQPMGILHGGASLALAETIAGYGSVYLLSQDETMVGMQVSGSHVHSARLGNTLTAKARIIHRGRSTHLWDVEIYTEMGTLVSSVRVLNSILHKR
;
A
#
# COMPACT_ATOMS: atom_id res chain seq x y z
N ASP A 1 -11.84 20.47 4.26
CA ASP A 1 -10.75 20.66 3.29
C ASP A 1 -9.42 20.61 4.03
N TYR A 2 -8.79 19.43 4.08
CA TYR A 2 -7.45 19.31 4.65
C TYR A 2 -6.43 19.58 3.55
N VAL A 3 -5.78 20.73 3.58
CA VAL A 3 -4.55 20.97 2.83
C VAL A 3 -3.44 20.28 3.62
N THR A 4 -2.89 19.18 3.10
CA THR A 4 -1.66 18.62 3.64
C THR A 4 -0.56 19.66 3.45
N THR A 5 0.11 20.04 4.53
CA THR A 5 1.41 20.69 4.45
C THR A 5 2.32 19.86 3.54
N SER A 6 3.17 20.52 2.76
CA SER A 6 4.03 19.86 1.76
C SER A 6 4.80 18.67 2.35
N ASN A 7 5.23 17.71 1.53
CA ASN A 7 6.10 16.60 1.94
C ASN A 7 7.36 17.05 2.70
N GLU A 8 7.68 18.34 2.69
CA GLU A 8 8.79 18.96 3.40
C GLU A 8 8.48 19.25 4.89
N GLU A 9 7.19 19.24 5.29
CA GLU A 9 6.73 19.66 6.63
C GLU A 9 6.01 18.56 7.40
N GLU A 10 6.59 17.35 7.52
CA GLU A 10 6.13 16.31 8.46
C GLU A 10 4.67 15.81 8.28
N GLY A 11 4.09 15.96 7.06
CA GLY A 11 2.66 15.75 6.83
C GLY A 11 2.09 14.42 7.35
N ILE A 12 2.77 13.29 7.10
CA ILE A 12 2.26 11.96 7.47
C ILE A 12 2.38 11.73 8.98
N GLN A 13 3.52 12.05 9.59
CA GLN A 13 3.73 11.82 11.02
C GLN A 13 2.90 12.79 11.87
N HIS A 14 2.72 14.04 11.43
CA HIS A 14 1.86 15.01 12.10
C HIS A 14 0.40 14.57 12.08
N LEU A 15 -0.06 13.99 10.97
CA LEU A 15 -1.42 13.51 10.82
C LEU A 15 -1.65 12.20 11.58
N LEU A 16 -0.70 11.26 11.55
CA LEU A 16 -0.75 10.06 12.39
C LEU A 16 -0.82 10.44 13.87
N ASN A 17 0.03 11.36 14.33
CA ASN A 17 -0.01 11.87 15.70
C ASN A 17 -1.32 12.57 16.04
N LYS A 18 -1.89 13.34 15.11
CA LYS A 18 -3.17 14.04 15.30
C LYS A 18 -4.36 13.07 15.39
N TYR A 19 -4.41 12.04 14.54
CA TYR A 19 -5.49 11.05 14.56
C TYR A 19 -5.34 10.02 15.69
N VAL A 20 -4.11 9.68 16.09
CA VAL A 20 -3.85 8.73 17.18
C VAL A 20 -3.98 9.39 18.56
N LEU A 21 -3.69 10.70 18.68
CA LEU A 21 -3.66 11.41 19.96
C LEU A 21 -4.95 12.19 20.28
N HIS A 22 -5.91 12.34 19.35
CA HIS A 22 -7.17 13.08 19.56
C HIS A 22 -8.40 12.28 19.12
N PRO A 23 -9.00 11.50 20.04
CA PRO A 23 -10.04 10.51 19.74
C PRO A 23 -11.46 11.05 19.55
N GLU A 24 -11.69 12.33 19.33
CA GLU A 24 -13.03 12.85 19.02
C GLU A 24 -13.42 12.45 17.59
N GLY A 25 -14.10 11.31 17.46
CA GLY A 25 -14.52 10.72 16.18
C GLY A 25 -13.59 9.62 15.65
N ALA A 26 -12.69 9.07 16.46
CA ALA A 26 -11.79 7.98 16.06
C ALA A 26 -12.59 6.73 15.72
N THR A 27 -12.30 6.17 14.54
CA THR A 27 -12.69 4.83 14.13
C THR A 27 -11.85 3.80 14.89
N GLU A 28 -12.17 2.50 14.76
CA GLU A 28 -11.36 1.43 15.36
C GLU A 28 -9.92 1.37 14.78
N HIS A 29 -9.70 1.92 13.57
CA HIS A 29 -8.43 1.89 12.85
C HIS A 29 -8.09 3.24 12.19
N PRO A 30 -7.76 4.27 12.97
CA PRO A 30 -7.52 5.62 12.45
C PRO A 30 -6.36 5.70 11.45
N GLU A 31 -5.34 4.85 11.58
CA GLU A 31 -4.21 4.75 10.66
C GLU A 31 -4.63 4.24 9.26
N VAL A 32 -5.57 3.30 9.19
CA VAL A 32 -6.13 2.78 7.94
C VAL A 32 -6.97 3.86 7.25
N ASP A 33 -7.83 4.55 8.00
CA ASP A 33 -8.65 5.63 7.46
C ASP A 33 -7.80 6.78 6.93
N PHE A 34 -6.73 7.10 7.64
CA PHE A 34 -5.79 8.12 7.21
C PHE A 34 -5.12 7.76 5.87
N ILE A 35 -4.58 6.55 5.74
CA ILE A 35 -3.96 6.06 4.49
C ILE A 35 -4.99 6.08 3.34
N ASN A 36 -6.22 5.65 3.58
CA ASN A 36 -7.27 5.66 2.57
C ASN A 36 -7.69 7.10 2.16
N ALA A 37 -7.71 8.04 3.08
CA ALA A 37 -8.01 9.45 2.78
C ALA A 37 -6.92 10.11 1.91
N MET A 38 -5.65 9.71 2.08
CA MET A 38 -4.54 10.20 1.26
C MET A 38 -4.55 9.72 -0.19
N GLN A 39 -5.36 8.72 -0.52
CA GLN A 39 -5.43 8.17 -1.89
C GLN A 39 -6.15 9.08 -2.88
N LYS A 40 -6.85 10.12 -2.40
CA LYS A 40 -7.62 11.02 -3.24
C LYS A 40 -6.75 11.66 -4.33
N ASP A 41 -7.25 11.64 -5.57
CA ASP A 41 -6.60 12.20 -6.76
C ASP A 41 -5.24 11.55 -7.11
N THR A 42 -5.05 10.27 -6.72
CA THR A 42 -3.83 9.50 -6.95
C THR A 42 -4.08 8.25 -7.81
N LEU A 43 -2.98 7.55 -8.16
CA LEU A 43 -3.04 6.25 -8.83
C LEU A 43 -3.84 5.22 -8.02
N MET A 44 -3.72 5.24 -6.70
CA MET A 44 -4.39 4.30 -5.80
C MET A 44 -5.91 4.45 -5.89
N GLU A 45 -6.42 5.68 -5.87
CA GLU A 45 -7.85 5.95 -6.10
C GLU A 45 -8.27 5.52 -7.51
N THR A 46 -7.47 5.86 -8.53
CA THR A 46 -7.74 5.49 -9.92
C THR A 46 -7.90 3.98 -10.07
N LEU A 47 -7.09 3.17 -9.42
CA LEU A 47 -7.15 1.71 -9.47
C LEU A 47 -8.15 1.12 -8.46
N GLY A 48 -8.76 1.94 -7.60
CA GLY A 48 -9.73 1.52 -6.60
C GLY A 48 -9.14 0.72 -5.45
N MET A 49 -7.88 1.00 -5.12
CA MET A 49 -7.21 0.35 -3.99
C MET A 49 -7.81 0.81 -2.67
N LYS A 50 -7.84 -0.10 -1.68
CA LYS A 50 -8.29 0.19 -0.31
C LYS A 50 -7.43 -0.54 0.69
N CYS A 51 -6.79 0.19 1.60
CA CYS A 51 -6.14 -0.40 2.76
C CYS A 51 -7.21 -0.90 3.74
N THR A 52 -7.02 -2.11 4.26
CA THR A 52 -7.94 -2.76 5.20
C THR A 52 -7.27 -3.13 6.52
N VAL A 53 -5.95 -3.39 6.49
CA VAL A 53 -5.14 -3.66 7.68
C VAL A 53 -3.81 -2.92 7.55
N LEU A 54 -3.37 -2.25 8.60
CA LEU A 54 -2.06 -1.62 8.70
C LEU A 54 -1.48 -1.86 10.09
N GLU A 55 -0.52 -2.76 10.18
CA GLU A 55 0.15 -3.17 11.42
C GLU A 55 1.66 -3.15 11.25
N GLU A 56 2.40 -3.21 12.36
CA GLU A 56 3.86 -3.28 12.32
C GLU A 56 4.33 -4.53 11.55
N GLY A 57 4.89 -4.30 10.37
CA GLY A 57 5.41 -5.37 9.50
C GLY A 57 4.36 -6.14 8.71
N TYR A 58 3.08 -5.74 8.75
CA TYR A 58 2.00 -6.38 8.02
C TYR A 58 0.98 -5.38 7.46
N VAL A 59 0.60 -5.54 6.20
CA VAL A 59 -0.41 -4.70 5.54
C VAL A 59 -1.32 -5.55 4.67
N GLU A 60 -2.63 -5.24 4.69
CA GLU A 60 -3.59 -5.77 3.70
C GLU A 60 -4.26 -4.62 2.95
N CYS A 61 -4.41 -4.80 1.64
CA CYS A 61 -5.21 -3.91 0.80
C CYS A 61 -6.01 -4.72 -0.21
N THR A 62 -7.13 -4.16 -0.63
CA THR A 62 -7.95 -4.72 -1.71
C THR A 62 -7.85 -3.88 -2.98
N MET A 63 -8.12 -4.50 -4.14
CA MET A 63 -8.25 -3.83 -5.43
C MET A 63 -9.26 -4.58 -6.30
N PRO A 64 -10.23 -3.90 -6.94
CA PRO A 64 -11.15 -4.54 -7.86
C PRO A 64 -10.47 -4.91 -9.19
N VAL A 65 -10.90 -6.01 -9.80
CA VAL A 65 -10.57 -6.34 -11.19
C VAL A 65 -11.68 -5.82 -12.07
N ASP A 66 -11.49 -4.62 -12.62
CA ASP A 66 -12.44 -3.94 -13.48
C ASP A 66 -11.76 -3.38 -14.74
N ARG A 67 -12.45 -2.53 -15.51
CA ARG A 67 -11.91 -1.98 -16.76
C ARG A 67 -10.61 -1.15 -16.57
N ARG A 68 -10.38 -0.60 -15.38
CA ARG A 68 -9.19 0.19 -15.06
C ARG A 68 -7.96 -0.67 -14.84
N THR A 69 -8.16 -1.92 -14.39
CA THR A 69 -7.10 -2.85 -13.96
C THR A 69 -6.93 -4.03 -14.91
N CYS A 70 -7.82 -4.20 -15.91
CA CYS A 70 -7.77 -5.28 -16.90
C CYS A 70 -6.87 -4.94 -18.09
N GLN A 71 -6.31 -5.99 -18.69
CA GLN A 71 -5.75 -5.99 -20.03
C GLN A 71 -6.83 -6.29 -21.09
N PRO A 72 -6.55 -6.10 -22.43
CA PRO A 72 -7.53 -6.29 -23.48
C PRO A 72 -8.20 -7.68 -23.54
N MET A 73 -7.58 -8.71 -22.96
CA MET A 73 -8.13 -10.08 -22.88
C MET A 73 -9.16 -10.26 -21.76
N GLY A 74 -9.54 -9.20 -21.02
CA GLY A 74 -10.57 -9.24 -19.98
C GLY A 74 -10.11 -9.89 -18.66
N ILE A 75 -8.80 -10.01 -18.46
CA ILE A 75 -8.19 -10.48 -17.21
C ILE A 75 -7.32 -9.37 -16.62
N LEU A 76 -6.97 -9.51 -15.35
CA LEU A 76 -6.09 -8.59 -14.63
C LEU A 76 -4.79 -8.32 -15.39
N HIS A 77 -4.41 -7.06 -15.48
CA HIS A 77 -3.10 -6.67 -16.01
C HIS A 77 -2.02 -6.87 -14.94
N GLY A 78 -0.92 -7.56 -15.28
CA GLY A 78 0.18 -7.79 -14.34
C GLY A 78 0.76 -6.50 -13.74
N GLY A 79 0.83 -5.41 -14.51
CA GLY A 79 1.25 -4.10 -14.00
C GLY A 79 0.34 -3.56 -12.90
N ALA A 80 -0.96 -3.85 -12.91
CA ALA A 80 -1.87 -3.47 -11.82
C ALA A 80 -1.56 -4.27 -10.54
N SER A 81 -1.19 -5.55 -10.66
CA SER A 81 -0.72 -6.36 -9.52
C SER A 81 0.58 -5.79 -8.93
N LEU A 82 1.54 -5.38 -9.78
CA LEU A 82 2.79 -4.77 -9.31
C LEU A 82 2.54 -3.43 -8.64
N ALA A 83 1.66 -2.58 -9.20
CA ALA A 83 1.28 -1.31 -8.59
C ALA A 83 0.63 -1.51 -7.21
N LEU A 84 -0.26 -2.50 -7.07
CA LEU A 84 -0.85 -2.84 -5.78
C LEU A 84 0.21 -3.29 -4.77
N ALA A 85 1.12 -4.18 -5.18
CA ALA A 85 2.18 -4.69 -4.31
C ALA A 85 3.15 -3.59 -3.86
N GLU A 86 3.58 -2.72 -4.78
CA GLU A 86 4.46 -1.59 -4.47
C GLU A 86 3.80 -0.61 -3.50
N THR A 87 2.51 -0.31 -3.73
CA THR A 87 1.72 0.58 -2.87
C THR A 87 1.63 0.06 -1.43
N ILE A 88 1.23 -1.20 -1.23
CA ILE A 88 1.04 -1.71 0.13
C ILE A 88 2.36 -1.89 0.89
N ALA A 89 3.43 -2.28 0.22
CA ALA A 89 4.78 -2.32 0.80
C ALA A 89 5.27 -0.90 1.16
N GLY A 90 4.89 0.10 0.36
CA GLY A 90 5.12 1.52 0.66
C GLY A 90 4.40 1.95 1.94
N TYR A 91 3.12 1.65 2.07
CA TYR A 91 2.34 1.95 3.29
C TYR A 91 2.97 1.31 4.54
N GLY A 92 3.34 0.04 4.46
CA GLY A 92 4.00 -0.66 5.55
C GLY A 92 5.35 -0.03 5.91
N SER A 93 6.14 0.38 4.92
CA SER A 93 7.41 1.06 5.17
C SER A 93 7.19 2.43 5.82
N VAL A 94 6.25 3.23 5.31
CA VAL A 94 5.91 4.55 5.89
C VAL A 94 5.45 4.43 7.33
N TYR A 95 4.67 3.42 7.67
CA TYR A 95 4.20 3.16 9.03
C TYR A 95 5.35 2.87 10.02
N LEU A 96 6.49 2.35 9.52
CA LEU A 96 7.66 1.99 10.31
C LEU A 96 8.70 3.11 10.45
N LEU A 97 8.54 4.24 9.71
CA LEU A 97 9.52 5.34 9.69
C LEU A 97 9.51 6.14 10.99
N SER A 98 10.67 6.60 11.38
CA SER A 98 10.84 7.67 12.36
C SER A 98 10.62 9.05 11.71
N GLN A 99 10.54 10.12 12.54
CA GLN A 99 10.22 11.48 12.07
C GLN A 99 11.27 12.07 11.12
N ASP A 100 12.52 11.65 11.25
CA ASP A 100 13.65 12.09 10.42
C ASP A 100 13.85 11.21 9.17
N GLU A 101 12.97 10.25 8.93
CA GLU A 101 13.07 9.33 7.80
C GLU A 101 12.00 9.61 6.73
N THR A 102 12.32 9.23 5.51
CA THR A 102 11.40 9.12 4.38
C THR A 102 11.73 7.87 3.58
N MET A 103 10.83 7.43 2.69
CA MET A 103 11.09 6.26 1.86
C MET A 103 10.81 6.54 0.40
N VAL A 104 11.50 5.79 -0.47
CA VAL A 104 11.22 5.71 -1.91
C VAL A 104 11.28 4.25 -2.36
N GLY A 105 10.42 3.87 -3.31
CA GLY A 105 10.51 2.56 -3.95
C GLY A 105 11.82 2.43 -4.73
N MET A 106 12.48 1.28 -4.61
CA MET A 106 13.70 0.96 -5.36
C MET A 106 13.46 -0.10 -6.42
N GLN A 107 12.74 -1.14 -6.05
CA GLN A 107 12.54 -2.29 -6.93
C GLN A 107 11.22 -2.97 -6.60
N VAL A 108 10.51 -3.35 -7.64
CA VAL A 108 9.38 -4.28 -7.59
C VAL A 108 9.62 -5.39 -8.59
N SER A 109 9.48 -6.64 -8.17
CA SER A 109 9.56 -7.80 -9.06
C SER A 109 8.56 -8.85 -8.65
N GLY A 110 7.87 -9.45 -9.63
CA GLY A 110 6.80 -10.38 -9.32
C GLY A 110 6.58 -11.43 -10.39
N SER A 111 6.01 -12.55 -9.94
CA SER A 111 5.55 -13.65 -10.78
C SER A 111 4.02 -13.70 -10.72
N HIS A 112 3.38 -13.68 -11.89
CA HIS A 112 1.94 -13.86 -12.02
C HIS A 112 1.67 -15.33 -12.31
N VAL A 113 1.04 -16.03 -11.37
CA VAL A 113 0.88 -17.49 -11.39
C VAL A 113 -0.53 -17.93 -11.75
N HIS A 114 -1.52 -17.04 -11.56
CA HIS A 114 -2.91 -17.26 -11.97
C HIS A 114 -3.53 -15.99 -12.53
N SER A 115 -4.53 -16.15 -13.40
CA SER A 115 -5.33 -15.02 -13.89
C SER A 115 -6.48 -14.71 -12.93
N ALA A 116 -6.74 -13.42 -12.69
CA ALA A 116 -8.00 -12.95 -12.11
C ALA A 116 -8.85 -12.33 -13.21
N ARG A 117 -10.17 -12.54 -13.15
CA ARG A 117 -11.11 -12.09 -14.18
C ARG A 117 -11.86 -10.83 -13.76
N LEU A 118 -12.40 -10.14 -14.74
CA LEU A 118 -13.31 -9.03 -14.52
C LEU A 118 -14.40 -9.42 -13.50
N GLY A 119 -14.59 -8.59 -12.49
CA GLY A 119 -15.53 -8.81 -11.38
C GLY A 119 -14.91 -9.43 -10.13
N ASN A 120 -13.68 -9.98 -10.19
CA ASN A 120 -12.99 -10.42 -8.98
C ASN A 120 -12.59 -9.21 -8.10
N THR A 121 -12.44 -9.47 -6.82
CA THR A 121 -11.76 -8.56 -5.88
C THR A 121 -10.48 -9.23 -5.41
N LEU A 122 -9.37 -8.50 -5.51
CA LEU A 122 -8.08 -8.97 -5.04
C LEU A 122 -7.86 -8.54 -3.61
N THR A 123 -7.19 -9.40 -2.82
CA THR A 123 -6.61 -9.07 -1.54
C THR A 123 -5.10 -9.28 -1.63
N ALA A 124 -4.35 -8.20 -1.44
CA ALA A 124 -2.90 -8.23 -1.32
C ALA A 124 -2.50 -8.22 0.15
N LYS A 125 -1.54 -9.08 0.50
CA LYS A 125 -1.00 -9.24 1.86
C LYS A 125 0.51 -9.03 1.81
N ALA A 126 0.98 -7.98 2.46
CA ALA A 126 2.40 -7.66 2.56
C ALA A 126 2.96 -8.04 3.93
N ARG A 127 4.10 -8.71 3.95
CA ARG A 127 4.86 -9.01 5.16
C ARG A 127 6.28 -8.51 5.00
N ILE A 128 6.77 -7.79 6.01
CA ILE A 128 8.17 -7.40 6.01
C ILE A 128 9.06 -8.61 6.30
N ILE A 129 10.05 -8.84 5.45
CA ILE A 129 11.02 -9.95 5.62
C ILE A 129 12.42 -9.45 5.99
N HIS A 130 12.67 -8.16 5.80
CA HIS A 130 13.87 -7.50 6.29
C HIS A 130 13.57 -6.03 6.60
N ARG A 131 13.80 -5.62 7.84
CA ARG A 131 13.76 -4.23 8.29
C ARG A 131 15.17 -3.79 8.61
N GLY A 132 15.85 -3.19 7.63
CA GLY A 132 17.19 -2.62 7.78
C GLY A 132 17.15 -1.10 7.99
N ARG A 133 18.28 -0.53 8.39
CA ARG A 133 18.41 0.92 8.58
C ARG A 133 18.25 1.73 7.29
N SER A 134 18.62 1.17 6.15
CA SER A 134 18.59 1.84 4.84
C SER A 134 17.64 1.22 3.84
N THR A 135 17.09 0.04 4.15
CA THR A 135 16.19 -0.67 3.24
C THR A 135 15.17 -1.50 3.99
N HIS A 136 13.95 -1.55 3.44
CA HIS A 136 12.90 -2.49 3.83
C HIS A 136 12.59 -3.43 2.67
N LEU A 137 12.66 -4.73 2.91
CA LEU A 137 12.29 -5.76 1.93
C LEU A 137 10.97 -6.41 2.34
N TRP A 138 10.01 -6.42 1.43
CA TRP A 138 8.68 -6.95 1.61
C TRP A 138 8.40 -8.12 0.70
N ASP A 139 7.66 -9.09 1.22
CA ASP A 139 7.01 -10.15 0.47
C ASP A 139 5.53 -9.85 0.36
N VAL A 140 4.98 -9.90 -0.86
CA VAL A 140 3.59 -9.56 -1.13
C VAL A 140 2.94 -10.69 -1.91
N GLU A 141 1.88 -11.24 -1.37
CA GLU A 141 1.05 -12.23 -2.04
C GLU A 141 -0.33 -11.64 -2.35
N ILE A 142 -0.80 -11.84 -3.57
CA ILE A 142 -2.07 -11.31 -4.06
C ILE A 142 -3.00 -12.48 -4.37
N TYR A 143 -4.18 -12.45 -3.77
CA TYR A 143 -5.18 -13.52 -3.87
C TYR A 143 -6.50 -12.99 -4.43
N THR A 144 -7.26 -13.87 -5.07
CA THR A 144 -8.69 -13.63 -5.33
C THR A 144 -9.49 -13.84 -4.04
N GLU A 145 -10.76 -13.41 -4.02
CA GLU A 145 -11.73 -13.66 -2.94
C GLU A 145 -11.94 -15.15 -2.65
N MET A 146 -11.62 -16.03 -3.60
CA MET A 146 -11.69 -17.49 -3.45
C MET A 146 -10.40 -18.09 -2.86
N GLY A 147 -9.41 -17.26 -2.49
CA GLY A 147 -8.14 -17.70 -1.94
C GLY A 147 -7.14 -18.23 -2.97
N THR A 148 -7.37 -18.01 -4.27
CA THR A 148 -6.41 -18.41 -5.32
C THR A 148 -5.28 -17.40 -5.38
N LEU A 149 -4.02 -17.86 -5.25
CA LEU A 149 -2.83 -17.02 -5.42
C LEU A 149 -2.72 -16.57 -6.89
N VAL A 150 -2.76 -15.26 -7.10
CA VAL A 150 -2.66 -14.61 -8.43
C VAL A 150 -1.23 -14.18 -8.72
N SER A 151 -0.58 -13.56 -7.73
CA SER A 151 0.78 -13.03 -7.88
C SER A 151 1.56 -13.15 -6.58
N SER A 152 2.87 -13.41 -6.71
CA SER A 152 3.86 -13.31 -5.63
C SER A 152 4.90 -12.28 -6.03
N VAL A 153 5.14 -11.27 -5.18
CA VAL A 153 5.89 -10.06 -5.51
C VAL A 153 6.87 -9.73 -4.39
N ARG A 154 8.08 -9.33 -4.76
CA ARG A 154 9.08 -8.74 -3.86
C ARG A 154 9.17 -7.25 -4.11
N VAL A 155 9.17 -6.47 -3.02
CA VAL A 155 9.30 -5.02 -3.06
C VAL A 155 10.44 -4.60 -2.14
N LEU A 156 11.38 -3.83 -2.68
CA LEU A 156 12.48 -3.23 -1.95
C LEU A 156 12.29 -1.72 -1.90
N ASN A 157 12.24 -1.17 -0.70
CA ASN A 157 12.16 0.26 -0.44
C ASN A 157 13.47 0.77 0.16
N SER A 158 13.91 1.95 -0.28
CA SER A 158 15.03 2.68 0.33
C SER A 158 14.52 3.58 1.44
N ILE A 159 15.22 3.58 2.57
CA ILE A 159 14.96 4.48 3.68
C ILE A 159 16.02 5.59 3.66
N LEU A 160 15.56 6.83 3.60
CA LEU A 160 16.39 8.02 3.48
C LEU A 160 16.22 8.87 4.74
N HIS A 161 17.30 9.47 5.23
CA HIS A 161 17.24 10.44 6.31
C HIS A 161 17.06 11.84 5.73
N LYS A 162 16.12 12.61 6.28
CA LYS A 162 15.94 14.03 5.97
C LYS A 162 17.21 14.79 6.39
N ARG A 163 17.72 15.66 5.53
CA ARG A 163 18.88 16.52 5.83
C ARG A 163 18.43 17.79 6.50
#